data_184ccfcffb63b69a04a553f9505b7ebf
#
_entry.id   184ccfcffb63b69a04a553f9505b7ebf
#
_cell.length_a   1.000
_cell.length_b   1.000
_cell.length_c   1.000
_cell.angle_alpha   90.00
_cell.angle_beta   90.00
_cell.angle_gamma   90.00
#
_symmetry.space_group_name_H-M   'P 1'
#
loop_
_entity.id
_entity.type
_entity.pdbx_description
1 polymer ?
#
loop_
_entity_poly.entity_id
_entity_poly.type
_entity_poly.pdbx_seq_one_letter_code
_entity_poly.pdbx_strand_id
1 'polypeptide(L)'
;MKVLLYFQDQDTFKKSGIGRALKHQMTALSTNNIEYTLNPKDSFDIAHINTYFKKSQKVLKKCKKKGIPVIVHGHSTFEDFKDSFRAWKMIEPYYQKCLKKMYSKADCIVTPTPYSKSLISNYPFVSCPVYDLSNGIDINEYSRNEEAIKEYKEYFKIKDNDKVIISIGWFFKRKGIDDFINVAKKLPDYKFIWFGHQPKWQTQGKILKEIKNKPDNVIMPGYISGPI
;
A
#
# COMPACT_ATOMS: atom_id res chain seq x y z
N MET A 1 27.39 8.87 1.48
CA MET A 1 26.61 7.69 1.05
C MET A 1 25.34 8.18 0.37
N LYS A 2 25.08 7.71 -0.83
CA LYS A 2 23.89 8.08 -1.62
C LYS A 2 23.03 6.86 -1.92
N VAL A 3 21.73 6.96 -1.67
CA VAL A 3 20.77 5.86 -1.82
C VAL A 3 19.95 6.04 -3.10
N LEU A 4 19.87 5.02 -3.94
CA LEU A 4 18.84 4.98 -4.97
C LEU A 4 17.52 4.50 -4.34
N LEU A 5 16.51 5.35 -4.25
CA LEU A 5 15.13 4.94 -3.96
C LEU A 5 14.41 4.65 -5.28
N TYR A 6 14.39 3.38 -5.68
CA TYR A 6 13.81 3.01 -6.97
C TYR A 6 12.35 2.57 -6.84
N PHE A 7 11.54 3.22 -7.64
CA PHE A 7 10.12 2.91 -7.75
C PHE A 7 9.70 2.89 -9.23
N GLN A 8 9.32 1.72 -9.73
CA GLN A 8 8.87 1.59 -11.12
C GLN A 8 7.48 2.19 -11.30
N ASP A 9 7.30 3.01 -12.36
CA ASP A 9 6.03 3.63 -12.75
C ASP A 9 5.39 4.45 -11.59
N GLN A 10 6.21 5.30 -10.98
CA GLN A 10 5.89 6.11 -9.80
C GLN A 10 4.56 6.86 -9.92
N ASP A 11 4.26 7.46 -11.09
CA ASP A 11 3.03 8.23 -11.30
C ASP A 11 1.76 7.37 -11.15
N THR A 12 1.83 6.11 -11.59
CA THR A 12 0.70 5.17 -11.48
C THR A 12 0.38 4.82 -10.03
N PHE A 13 1.39 4.74 -9.17
CA PHE A 13 1.23 4.31 -7.78
C PHE A 13 1.25 5.44 -6.75
N LYS A 14 1.40 6.70 -7.20
CA LYS A 14 1.55 7.87 -6.33
C LYS A 14 0.44 7.99 -5.27
N LYS A 15 -0.80 7.61 -5.62
CA LYS A 15 -1.97 7.64 -4.73
C LYS A 15 -2.18 6.33 -3.95
N SER A 16 -1.25 5.39 -4.00
CA SER A 16 -1.33 4.11 -3.27
C SER A 16 -0.58 4.16 -1.94
N GLY A 17 -0.83 3.18 -1.07
CA GLY A 17 -0.07 3.02 0.18
C GLY A 17 1.44 2.88 -0.05
N ILE A 18 1.86 2.22 -1.15
CA ILE A 18 3.28 2.08 -1.51
C ILE A 18 3.87 3.42 -1.96
N GLY A 19 3.10 4.25 -2.68
CA GLY A 19 3.53 5.60 -3.05
C GLY A 19 3.70 6.51 -1.84
N ARG A 20 2.84 6.39 -0.82
CA ARG A 20 2.99 7.09 0.45
C ARG A 20 4.23 6.62 1.21
N ALA A 21 4.49 5.31 1.26
CA ALA A 21 5.70 4.77 1.88
C ALA A 21 6.97 5.33 1.24
N LEU A 22 7.02 5.47 -0.09
CA LEU A 22 8.14 6.12 -0.77
C LEU A 22 8.35 7.57 -0.31
N LYS A 23 7.26 8.36 -0.19
CA LYS A 23 7.33 9.73 0.32
C LYS A 23 7.93 9.76 1.74
N HIS A 24 7.50 8.87 2.62
CA HIS A 24 8.05 8.77 3.98
C HIS A 24 9.53 8.36 3.97
N GLN A 25 9.95 7.44 3.09
CA GLN A 25 11.36 7.09 2.92
C GLN A 25 12.21 8.29 2.48
N MET A 26 11.71 9.08 1.51
CA MET A 26 12.38 10.31 1.08
C MET A 26 12.53 11.31 2.23
N THR A 27 11.46 11.55 3.00
CA THR A 27 11.49 12.41 4.18
C THR A 27 12.49 11.88 5.22
N ALA A 28 12.45 10.58 5.53
CA ALA A 28 13.36 9.98 6.51
C ALA A 28 14.83 10.12 6.12
N LEU A 29 15.18 9.91 4.84
CA LEU A 29 16.54 10.10 4.38
C LEU A 29 16.97 11.58 4.46
N SER A 30 16.11 12.51 4.01
CA SER A 30 16.40 13.95 4.07
C SER A 30 16.58 14.43 5.49
N THR A 31 15.71 14.03 6.43
CA THR A 31 15.80 14.42 7.86
C THR A 31 17.08 13.92 8.51
N ASN A 32 17.64 12.80 8.04
CA ASN A 32 18.89 12.24 8.54
C ASN A 32 20.11 12.65 7.70
N ASN A 33 19.99 13.64 6.83
CA ASN A 33 21.06 14.13 5.95
C ASN A 33 21.69 13.03 5.07
N ILE A 34 20.89 12.05 4.65
CA ILE A 34 21.32 11.00 3.74
C ILE A 34 20.90 11.38 2.32
N GLU A 35 21.85 11.52 1.43
CA GLU A 35 21.58 11.82 0.03
C GLU A 35 20.85 10.65 -0.64
N TYR A 36 19.90 10.98 -1.51
CA TYR A 36 19.22 9.98 -2.33
C TYR A 36 18.96 10.47 -3.77
N THR A 37 18.69 9.53 -4.64
CA THR A 37 18.20 9.78 -5.99
C THR A 37 17.06 8.83 -6.35
N LEU A 38 16.18 9.29 -7.24
CA LEU A 38 15.12 8.46 -7.81
C LEU A 38 15.50 7.93 -9.22
N ASN A 39 16.60 8.43 -9.77
CA ASN A 39 17.04 8.11 -11.12
C ASN A 39 18.11 6.99 -11.11
N PRO A 40 17.80 5.81 -11.68
CA PRO A 40 18.76 4.68 -11.69
C PRO A 40 19.95 4.87 -12.65
N LYS A 41 20.07 6.02 -13.29
CA LYS A 41 21.23 6.39 -14.13
C LYS A 41 22.29 7.16 -13.36
N ASP A 42 21.92 7.75 -12.22
CA ASP A 42 22.85 8.49 -11.37
C ASP A 42 23.84 7.52 -10.66
N SER A 43 24.86 8.09 -10.05
CA SER A 43 25.75 7.37 -9.12
C SER A 43 25.04 7.20 -7.76
N PHE A 44 25.19 6.04 -7.15
CA PHE A 44 24.69 5.72 -5.81
C PHE A 44 25.45 4.52 -5.24
N ASP A 45 25.46 4.42 -3.93
CA ASP A 45 26.21 3.41 -3.17
C ASP A 45 25.33 2.19 -2.83
N ILE A 46 24.03 2.41 -2.63
CA ILE A 46 23.04 1.39 -2.25
C ILE A 46 21.78 1.58 -3.07
N ALA A 47 21.14 0.50 -3.48
CA ALA A 47 19.83 0.54 -4.12
C ALA A 47 18.74 0.01 -3.18
N HIS A 48 17.71 0.82 -2.90
CA HIS A 48 16.49 0.44 -2.19
C HIS A 48 15.34 0.38 -3.18
N ILE A 49 14.88 -0.82 -3.53
CA ILE A 49 13.90 -1.06 -4.58
C ILE A 49 12.54 -1.36 -3.97
N ASN A 50 11.54 -0.52 -4.28
CA ASN A 50 10.20 -0.56 -3.71
C ASN A 50 9.16 -1.33 -4.54
N THR A 51 9.51 -1.76 -5.76
CA THR A 51 8.62 -2.46 -6.69
C THR A 51 9.27 -3.73 -7.25
N TYR A 52 8.47 -4.64 -7.84
CA TYR A 52 8.93 -5.98 -8.23
C TYR A 52 8.76 -6.31 -9.73
N PHE A 53 8.30 -5.36 -10.54
CA PHE A 53 8.06 -5.58 -11.95
C PHE A 53 9.34 -5.60 -12.81
N LYS A 54 9.19 -5.81 -14.12
CA LYS A 54 10.31 -6.01 -15.04
C LYS A 54 11.42 -4.93 -15.01
N LYS A 55 11.04 -3.64 -14.85
CA LYS A 55 12.04 -2.55 -14.77
C LYS A 55 12.84 -2.65 -13.46
N SER A 56 12.17 -2.92 -12.33
CA SER A 56 12.80 -3.14 -11.02
C SER A 56 13.78 -4.32 -11.05
N GLN A 57 13.40 -5.44 -11.70
CA GLN A 57 14.27 -6.60 -11.89
C GLN A 57 15.52 -6.27 -12.74
N LYS A 58 15.39 -5.37 -13.75
CA LYS A 58 16.54 -4.90 -14.53
C LYS A 58 17.49 -4.05 -13.69
N VAL A 59 16.95 -3.16 -12.84
CA VAL A 59 17.76 -2.34 -11.93
C VAL A 59 18.49 -3.23 -10.93
N LEU A 60 17.80 -4.16 -10.27
CA LEU A 60 18.40 -5.13 -9.36
C LEU A 60 19.54 -5.88 -10.03
N LYS A 61 19.32 -6.46 -11.24
CA LYS A 61 20.35 -7.17 -11.99
C LYS A 61 21.57 -6.30 -12.30
N LYS A 62 21.33 -5.01 -12.66
CA LYS A 62 22.42 -4.04 -12.93
C LYS A 62 23.24 -3.76 -11.68
N CYS A 63 22.57 -3.55 -10.53
CA CYS A 63 23.24 -3.33 -9.24
C CYS A 63 24.10 -4.53 -8.83
N LYS A 64 23.53 -5.74 -8.87
CA LYS A 64 24.25 -6.98 -8.56
C LYS A 64 25.49 -7.17 -9.45
N LYS A 65 25.42 -6.87 -10.75
CA LYS A 65 26.58 -6.92 -11.66
C LYS A 65 27.67 -5.92 -11.32
N LYS A 66 27.31 -4.81 -10.67
CA LYS A 66 28.26 -3.75 -10.27
C LYS A 66 28.74 -3.90 -8.81
N GLY A 67 28.32 -4.95 -8.11
CA GLY A 67 28.63 -5.13 -6.69
C GLY A 67 27.93 -4.13 -5.75
N ILE A 68 26.89 -3.43 -6.24
CA ILE A 68 26.12 -2.47 -5.43
C ILE A 68 25.10 -3.24 -4.57
N PRO A 69 25.10 -3.08 -3.25
CA PRO A 69 24.12 -3.71 -2.36
C PRO A 69 22.69 -3.32 -2.70
N VAL A 70 21.78 -4.31 -2.64
CA VAL A 70 20.36 -4.13 -2.96
C VAL A 70 19.48 -4.49 -1.79
N ILE A 71 18.76 -3.49 -1.29
CA ILE A 71 17.64 -3.66 -0.36
C ILE A 71 16.36 -3.76 -1.21
N VAL A 72 15.54 -4.78 -0.95
CA VAL A 72 14.22 -4.89 -1.54
C VAL A 72 13.17 -4.60 -0.47
N HIS A 73 12.28 -3.63 -0.74
CA HIS A 73 11.18 -3.36 0.19
C HIS A 73 10.03 -4.32 -0.07
N GLY A 74 9.77 -5.17 0.92
CA GLY A 74 8.74 -6.21 0.90
C GLY A 74 7.34 -5.67 1.19
N HIS A 75 6.84 -4.75 0.34
CA HIS A 75 5.47 -4.25 0.44
C HIS A 75 4.39 -5.28 0.09
N SER A 76 4.79 -6.39 -0.49
CA SER A 76 3.88 -7.37 -1.06
C SER A 76 4.28 -8.79 -0.68
N THR A 77 3.29 -9.62 -0.36
CA THR A 77 3.44 -11.05 -0.06
C THR A 77 2.60 -11.87 -1.04
N PHE A 78 2.77 -13.17 -1.09
CA PHE A 78 1.91 -14.03 -1.92
C PHE A 78 0.46 -13.96 -1.45
N GLU A 79 0.26 -13.89 -0.14
CA GLU A 79 -1.03 -13.85 0.53
C GLU A 79 -1.81 -12.57 0.22
N ASP A 80 -1.12 -11.44 0.08
CA ASP A 80 -1.73 -10.14 -0.22
C ASP A 80 -2.40 -10.08 -1.61
N PHE A 81 -1.96 -10.92 -2.54
CA PHE A 81 -2.51 -10.93 -3.90
C PHE A 81 -3.83 -11.70 -4.00
N LYS A 82 -3.99 -12.70 -3.14
CA LYS A 82 -5.18 -13.54 -3.10
C LYS A 82 -6.43 -12.68 -2.89
N ASP A 83 -7.46 -12.94 -3.70
CA ASP A 83 -8.76 -12.27 -3.62
C ASP A 83 -8.74 -10.73 -3.76
N SER A 84 -7.65 -10.15 -4.30
CA SER A 84 -7.54 -8.70 -4.46
C SER A 84 -8.19 -8.17 -5.74
N PHE A 85 -8.17 -8.95 -6.83
CA PHE A 85 -8.65 -8.50 -8.15
C PHE A 85 -9.56 -9.53 -8.80
N ARG A 86 -10.35 -9.06 -9.78
CA ARG A 86 -11.03 -9.96 -10.70
C ARG A 86 -9.98 -10.78 -11.46
N ALA A 87 -10.25 -12.07 -11.64
CA ALA A 87 -9.33 -13.00 -12.33
C ALA A 87 -7.91 -13.10 -11.71
N TRP A 88 -7.74 -12.79 -10.41
CA TRP A 88 -6.46 -12.84 -9.71
C TRP A 88 -5.73 -14.19 -9.87
N LYS A 89 -6.45 -15.31 -9.93
CA LYS A 89 -5.88 -16.65 -10.14
C LYS A 89 -5.06 -16.79 -11.43
N MET A 90 -5.46 -16.08 -12.48
CA MET A 90 -4.74 -16.10 -13.77
C MET A 90 -3.44 -15.30 -13.72
N ILE A 91 -3.40 -14.23 -12.90
CA ILE A 91 -2.25 -13.32 -12.80
C ILE A 91 -1.28 -13.78 -11.71
N GLU A 92 -1.77 -14.53 -10.73
CA GLU A 92 -1.00 -14.95 -9.55
C GLU A 92 0.33 -15.64 -9.88
N PRO A 93 0.43 -16.59 -10.84
CA PRO A 93 1.72 -17.23 -11.15
C PRO A 93 2.77 -16.24 -11.65
N TYR A 94 2.35 -15.25 -12.45
CA TYR A 94 3.23 -14.18 -12.92
C TYR A 94 3.67 -13.28 -11.75
N TYR A 95 2.75 -12.91 -10.89
CA TYR A 95 3.00 -12.11 -9.70
C TYR A 95 4.01 -12.80 -8.77
N GLN A 96 3.77 -14.07 -8.42
CA GLN A 96 4.66 -14.87 -7.59
C GLN A 96 6.06 -14.99 -8.21
N LYS A 97 6.14 -15.20 -9.53
CA LYS A 97 7.42 -15.22 -10.27
C LYS A 97 8.17 -13.89 -10.16
N CYS A 98 7.46 -12.77 -10.18
CA CYS A 98 8.08 -11.44 -10.02
C CYS A 98 8.62 -11.25 -8.61
N LEU A 99 7.86 -11.58 -7.56
CA LEU A 99 8.32 -11.51 -6.16
C LEU A 99 9.51 -12.45 -5.92
N LYS A 100 9.42 -13.70 -6.35
CA LYS A 100 10.52 -14.67 -6.26
C LYS A 100 11.82 -14.12 -6.86
N LYS A 101 11.75 -13.51 -8.05
CA LYS A 101 12.93 -12.93 -8.71
C LYS A 101 13.57 -11.77 -7.95
N MET A 102 12.78 -10.98 -7.24
CA MET A 102 13.28 -9.88 -6.43
C MET A 102 13.84 -10.37 -5.11
N TYR A 103 13.05 -11.12 -4.37
CA TYR A 103 13.40 -11.53 -3.00
C TYR A 103 14.57 -12.52 -2.96
N SER A 104 14.66 -13.45 -3.93
CA SER A 104 15.78 -14.39 -3.99
C SER A 104 17.14 -13.78 -4.31
N LYS A 105 17.19 -12.52 -4.72
CA LYS A 105 18.43 -11.83 -5.16
C LYS A 105 18.74 -10.57 -4.35
N ALA A 106 17.90 -10.24 -3.38
CA ALA A 106 18.14 -9.17 -2.45
C ALA A 106 19.35 -9.50 -1.55
N ASP A 107 20.10 -8.48 -1.15
CA ASP A 107 21.09 -8.60 -0.08
C ASP A 107 20.43 -8.43 1.28
N CYS A 108 19.30 -7.73 1.32
CA CYS A 108 18.46 -7.52 2.48
C CYS A 108 17.01 -7.25 2.04
N ILE A 109 16.05 -7.71 2.82
CA ILE A 109 14.65 -7.35 2.64
C ILE A 109 14.18 -6.57 3.86
N VAL A 110 13.51 -5.43 3.60
CA VAL A 110 12.82 -4.65 4.64
C VAL A 110 11.33 -4.73 4.37
N THR A 111 10.51 -4.97 5.39
CA THR A 111 9.07 -5.10 5.26
C THR A 111 8.34 -4.33 6.37
N PRO A 112 7.11 -3.82 6.16
CA PRO A 112 6.51 -2.85 7.07
C PRO A 112 6.02 -3.41 8.41
N THR A 113 5.86 -4.73 8.54
CA THR A 113 5.28 -5.33 9.75
C THR A 113 5.97 -6.63 10.14
N PRO A 114 5.94 -7.01 11.45
CA PRO A 114 6.40 -8.33 11.90
C PRO A 114 5.66 -9.49 11.19
N TYR A 115 4.38 -9.30 10.89
CA TYR A 115 3.59 -10.30 10.15
C TYR A 115 4.13 -10.53 8.75
N SER A 116 4.35 -9.49 7.96
CA SER A 116 4.92 -9.63 6.62
C SER A 116 6.36 -10.16 6.65
N LYS A 117 7.15 -9.82 7.69
CA LYS A 117 8.46 -10.42 7.93
C LYS A 117 8.35 -11.94 8.13
N SER A 118 7.43 -12.39 8.98
CA SER A 118 7.25 -13.83 9.22
C SER A 118 6.90 -14.59 7.95
N LEU A 119 6.03 -14.02 7.09
CA LEU A 119 5.68 -14.63 5.81
C LEU A 119 6.88 -14.70 4.85
N ILE A 120 7.56 -13.57 4.63
CA ILE A 120 8.66 -13.47 3.66
C ILE A 120 9.85 -14.32 4.09
N SER A 121 10.17 -14.35 5.39
CA SER A 121 11.27 -15.18 5.92
C SER A 121 11.04 -16.69 5.72
N ASN A 122 9.78 -17.11 5.63
CA ASN A 122 9.42 -18.52 5.41
C ASN A 122 9.38 -18.92 3.92
N TYR A 123 9.59 -17.97 2.98
CA TYR A 123 9.66 -18.35 1.57
C TYR A 123 10.97 -19.13 1.28
N PRO A 124 10.91 -20.33 0.70
CA PRO A 124 12.08 -21.21 0.53
C PRO A 124 13.17 -20.65 -0.38
N PHE A 125 12.91 -19.56 -1.08
CA PHE A 125 13.84 -18.88 -1.97
C PHE A 125 14.44 -17.59 -1.38
N VAL A 126 14.11 -17.25 -0.13
CA VAL A 126 14.67 -16.10 0.60
C VAL A 126 15.81 -16.62 1.48
N SER A 127 17.02 -16.17 1.20
CA SER A 127 18.24 -16.53 1.93
C SER A 127 18.94 -15.36 2.62
N CYS A 128 18.47 -14.13 2.35
CA CYS A 128 19.03 -12.93 2.95
C CYS A 128 18.28 -12.54 4.24
N PRO A 129 18.88 -11.68 5.09
CA PRO A 129 18.21 -11.13 6.26
C PRO A 129 16.91 -10.39 5.89
N VAL A 130 15.87 -10.57 6.73
CA VAL A 130 14.58 -9.87 6.60
C VAL A 130 14.34 -9.07 7.87
N TYR A 131 14.13 -7.77 7.73
CA TYR A 131 13.85 -6.86 8.84
C TYR A 131 12.45 -6.29 8.72
N ASP A 132 11.78 -6.14 9.85
CA ASP A 132 10.55 -5.37 9.95
C ASP A 132 10.87 -3.93 10.35
N LEU A 133 10.46 -2.99 9.53
CA LEU A 133 10.62 -1.57 9.74
C LEU A 133 9.34 -0.86 9.28
N SER A 134 8.66 -0.19 10.20
CA SER A 134 7.45 0.57 9.88
C SER A 134 7.72 1.56 8.74
N ASN A 135 6.72 1.75 7.89
CA ASN A 135 6.78 2.80 6.86
C ASN A 135 6.83 4.22 7.44
N GLY A 136 6.65 4.36 8.76
CA GLY A 136 6.59 5.63 9.42
C GLY A 136 5.30 6.42 9.16
N ILE A 137 5.14 7.50 9.89
CA ILE A 137 4.06 8.46 9.76
C ILE A 137 4.59 9.83 10.19
N ASP A 138 4.19 10.88 9.51
CA ASP A 138 4.42 12.24 9.97
C ASP A 138 3.35 12.59 11.02
N ILE A 139 3.74 12.67 12.28
CA ILE A 139 2.82 12.93 13.40
C ILE A 139 2.12 14.28 13.23
N ASN A 140 2.80 15.27 12.65
CA ASN A 140 2.24 16.62 12.47
C ASN A 140 1.15 16.63 11.38
N GLU A 141 1.25 15.77 10.37
CA GLU A 141 0.25 15.62 9.29
C GLU A 141 -1.08 15.04 9.82
N TYR A 142 -1.05 14.37 11.00
CA TYR A 142 -2.21 13.69 11.61
C TYR A 142 -2.61 14.27 12.97
N SER A 143 -2.20 15.49 13.26
CA SER A 143 -2.67 16.21 14.44
C SER A 143 -4.16 16.51 14.30
N ARG A 144 -4.85 16.55 15.46
CA ARG A 144 -6.27 16.90 15.51
C ARG A 144 -6.48 18.33 14.99
N ASN A 145 -7.37 18.48 14.02
CA ASN A 145 -7.73 19.75 13.43
C ASN A 145 -9.26 19.95 13.54
N GLU A 146 -9.69 20.88 14.38
CA GLU A 146 -11.10 21.11 14.66
C GLU A 146 -11.86 21.69 13.44
N GLU A 147 -11.20 22.48 12.62
CA GLU A 147 -11.78 23.03 11.39
C GLU A 147 -12.06 21.92 10.37
N ALA A 148 -11.07 21.05 10.14
CA ALA A 148 -11.24 19.88 9.25
C ALA A 148 -12.33 18.93 9.80
N ILE A 149 -12.44 18.77 11.11
CA ILE A 149 -13.52 17.97 11.74
C ILE A 149 -14.88 18.59 11.45
N LYS A 150 -15.01 19.92 11.54
CA LYS A 150 -16.24 20.63 11.26
C LYS A 150 -16.63 20.46 9.78
N GLU A 151 -15.72 20.72 8.85
CA GLU A 151 -15.93 20.53 7.43
C GLU A 151 -16.35 19.10 7.08
N TYR A 152 -15.67 18.11 7.69
CA TYR A 152 -16.01 16.69 7.55
C TYR A 152 -17.45 16.40 8.01
N LYS A 153 -17.85 16.91 9.20
CA LYS A 153 -19.19 16.74 9.72
C LYS A 153 -20.25 17.37 8.81
N GLU A 154 -19.99 18.56 8.29
CA GLU A 154 -20.88 19.28 7.36
C GLU A 154 -21.02 18.52 6.05
N TYR A 155 -19.92 18.11 5.45
CA TYR A 155 -19.90 17.38 4.18
C TYR A 155 -20.69 16.06 4.23
N PHE A 156 -20.53 15.28 5.30
CA PHE A 156 -21.22 14.02 5.48
C PHE A 156 -22.54 14.14 6.27
N LYS A 157 -22.98 15.36 6.57
CA LYS A 157 -24.19 15.63 7.36
C LYS A 157 -24.20 14.83 8.68
N ILE A 158 -23.09 14.86 9.41
CA ILE A 158 -22.90 14.16 10.69
C ILE A 158 -23.37 15.07 11.80
N LYS A 159 -24.32 14.58 12.62
CA LYS A 159 -24.79 15.24 13.84
C LYS A 159 -23.90 14.87 15.02
N ASP A 160 -23.91 15.67 16.09
CA ASP A 160 -23.03 15.42 17.24
C ASP A 160 -23.27 14.08 17.95
N ASN A 161 -24.49 13.57 17.90
CA ASN A 161 -24.85 12.27 18.48
C ASN A 161 -24.71 11.09 17.49
N ASP A 162 -24.30 11.33 16.25
CA ASP A 162 -24.14 10.27 15.29
C ASP A 162 -22.90 9.42 15.63
N LYS A 163 -23.07 8.12 15.58
CA LYS A 163 -21.97 7.17 15.67
C LYS A 163 -21.46 6.87 14.26
N VAL A 164 -20.19 7.15 14.00
CA VAL A 164 -19.60 7.04 12.67
C VAL A 164 -18.49 5.99 12.67
N ILE A 165 -18.57 5.07 11.74
CA ILE A 165 -17.56 4.03 11.49
C ILE A 165 -16.93 4.31 10.15
N ILE A 166 -15.61 4.49 10.14
CA ILE A 166 -14.82 4.84 8.93
C ILE A 166 -13.92 3.67 8.54
N SER A 167 -13.81 3.42 7.25
CA SER A 167 -12.80 2.53 6.67
C SER A 167 -12.17 3.15 5.44
N ILE A 168 -10.90 2.79 5.17
CA ILE A 168 -10.14 3.29 4.03
C ILE A 168 -9.51 2.12 3.30
N GLY A 169 -9.75 2.00 2.00
CA GLY A 169 -9.12 0.96 1.19
C GLY A 169 -9.76 0.76 -0.18
N TRP A 170 -9.06 0.00 -0.99
CA TRP A 170 -9.61 -0.51 -2.24
C TRP A 170 -10.70 -1.56 -1.95
N PHE A 171 -11.56 -1.83 -2.91
CA PHE A 171 -12.67 -2.77 -2.75
C PHE A 171 -12.20 -4.23 -2.84
N PHE A 172 -11.17 -4.56 -2.05
CA PHE A 172 -10.67 -5.93 -1.93
C PHE A 172 -11.40 -6.67 -0.82
N LYS A 173 -11.72 -7.95 -1.05
CA LYS A 173 -12.29 -8.80 -0.02
C LYS A 173 -11.44 -8.81 1.27
N ARG A 174 -10.11 -8.91 1.13
CA ARG A 174 -9.19 -8.88 2.27
C ARG A 174 -9.18 -7.56 3.06
N LYS A 175 -9.75 -6.49 2.51
CA LYS A 175 -9.95 -5.22 3.23
C LYS A 175 -11.26 -5.18 4.00
N GLY A 176 -12.07 -6.26 3.90
CA GLY A 176 -13.30 -6.40 4.68
C GLY A 176 -14.46 -5.54 4.16
N ILE A 177 -14.49 -5.19 2.87
CA ILE A 177 -15.58 -4.37 2.32
C ILE A 177 -16.95 -5.04 2.44
N ASP A 178 -17.01 -6.36 2.21
CA ASP A 178 -18.22 -7.16 2.39
C ASP A 178 -18.63 -7.25 3.87
N ASP A 179 -17.67 -7.43 4.78
CA ASP A 179 -17.92 -7.46 6.22
C ASP A 179 -18.40 -6.08 6.71
N PHE A 180 -17.77 -4.99 6.23
CA PHE A 180 -18.18 -3.62 6.54
C PHE A 180 -19.64 -3.36 6.15
N ILE A 181 -20.06 -3.76 4.95
CA ILE A 181 -21.44 -3.63 4.49
C ILE A 181 -22.39 -4.52 5.33
N ASN A 182 -21.97 -5.74 5.68
CA ASN A 182 -22.79 -6.65 6.46
C ASN A 182 -22.97 -6.19 7.92
N VAL A 183 -21.96 -5.58 8.50
CA VAL A 183 -22.07 -4.93 9.83
C VAL A 183 -22.99 -3.72 9.77
N ALA A 184 -22.89 -2.91 8.71
CA ALA A 184 -23.78 -1.75 8.54
C ALA A 184 -25.27 -2.14 8.45
N LYS A 185 -25.60 -3.27 7.79
CA LYS A 185 -26.97 -3.79 7.76
C LYS A 185 -27.52 -4.13 9.16
N LYS A 186 -26.65 -4.50 10.10
CA LYS A 186 -27.01 -4.85 11.48
C LYS A 186 -27.05 -3.65 12.43
N LEU A 187 -26.48 -2.52 12.04
CA LEU A 187 -26.36 -1.31 12.83
C LEU A 187 -26.94 -0.11 12.04
N PRO A 188 -28.27 -0.06 11.82
CA PRO A 188 -28.89 0.96 10.97
C PRO A 188 -28.75 2.38 11.53
N ASP A 189 -28.62 2.52 12.85
CA ASP A 189 -28.48 3.81 13.53
C ASP A 189 -27.05 4.38 13.44
N TYR A 190 -26.10 3.63 12.90
CA TYR A 190 -24.71 4.08 12.72
C TYR A 190 -24.50 4.53 11.29
N LYS A 191 -23.67 5.55 11.08
CA LYS A 191 -23.17 5.95 9.75
C LYS A 191 -21.89 5.20 9.44
N PHE A 192 -21.82 4.59 8.25
CA PHE A 192 -20.66 3.87 7.77
C PHE A 192 -20.09 4.59 6.55
N ILE A 193 -18.81 4.99 6.59
CA ILE A 193 -18.17 5.73 5.51
C ILE A 193 -16.92 4.97 5.04
N TRP A 194 -16.95 4.52 3.78
CA TRP A 194 -15.80 3.84 3.18
C TRP A 194 -15.11 4.72 2.16
N PHE A 195 -13.88 5.14 2.46
CA PHE A 195 -13.05 5.90 1.54
C PHE A 195 -12.21 4.99 0.66
N GLY A 196 -12.18 5.29 -0.63
CA GLY A 196 -11.40 4.57 -1.61
C GLY A 196 -12.21 4.20 -2.84
N HIS A 197 -11.51 3.79 -3.86
CA HIS A 197 -12.11 3.46 -5.14
C HIS A 197 -11.34 2.33 -5.82
N GLN A 198 -12.08 1.49 -6.53
CA GLN A 198 -11.51 0.50 -7.44
C GLN A 198 -12.34 0.47 -8.73
N PRO A 199 -11.72 0.48 -9.91
CA PRO A 199 -12.46 0.38 -11.16
C PRO A 199 -13.31 -0.89 -11.20
N LYS A 200 -14.55 -0.79 -11.72
CA LYS A 200 -15.50 -1.91 -11.78
C LYS A 200 -14.93 -3.14 -12.48
N TRP A 201 -14.13 -2.93 -13.54
CA TRP A 201 -13.51 -4.03 -14.29
C TRP A 201 -12.46 -4.81 -13.50
N GLN A 202 -11.86 -4.21 -12.47
CA GLN A 202 -10.91 -4.85 -11.56
C GLN A 202 -11.58 -5.47 -10.32
N THR A 203 -12.79 -5.01 -9.98
CA THR A 203 -13.50 -5.44 -8.77
C THR A 203 -14.19 -6.78 -9.00
N GLN A 204 -14.10 -7.66 -8.02
CA GLN A 204 -14.81 -8.95 -8.08
C GLN A 204 -16.32 -8.74 -8.16
N GLY A 205 -17.01 -9.56 -8.99
CA GLY A 205 -18.44 -9.42 -9.22
C GLY A 205 -19.29 -9.56 -7.95
N LYS A 206 -18.87 -10.41 -7.00
CA LYS A 206 -19.53 -10.54 -5.69
C LYS A 206 -19.48 -9.23 -4.91
N ILE A 207 -18.30 -8.58 -4.85
CA ILE A 207 -18.14 -7.30 -4.17
C ILE A 207 -18.95 -6.19 -4.84
N LEU A 208 -18.98 -6.15 -6.17
CA LEU A 208 -19.84 -5.21 -6.90
C LEU A 208 -21.33 -5.38 -6.57
N LYS A 209 -21.79 -6.62 -6.39
CA LYS A 209 -23.17 -6.91 -5.98
C LYS A 209 -23.45 -6.40 -4.57
N GLU A 210 -22.53 -6.62 -3.61
CA GLU A 210 -22.68 -6.09 -2.24
C GLU A 210 -22.69 -4.56 -2.22
N ILE A 211 -21.80 -3.90 -2.98
CA ILE A 211 -21.78 -2.43 -3.09
C ILE A 211 -23.09 -1.90 -3.67
N LYS A 212 -23.63 -2.56 -4.71
CA LYS A 212 -24.92 -2.16 -5.31
C LYS A 212 -26.09 -2.28 -4.33
N ASN A 213 -26.06 -3.31 -3.47
CA ASN A 213 -27.13 -3.63 -2.51
C ASN A 213 -26.78 -3.16 -1.08
N LYS A 214 -25.87 -2.21 -0.94
CA LYS A 214 -25.52 -1.64 0.37
C LYS A 214 -26.72 -0.89 0.97
N PRO A 215 -26.86 -0.89 2.31
CA PRO A 215 -27.88 -0.10 2.97
C PRO A 215 -27.59 1.41 2.91
N ASP A 216 -28.61 2.23 3.14
CA ASP A 216 -28.53 3.69 3.02
C ASP A 216 -27.55 4.33 4.01
N ASN A 217 -27.32 3.71 5.16
CA ASN A 217 -26.36 4.17 6.16
C ASN A 217 -24.89 3.93 5.75
N VAL A 218 -24.62 3.34 4.56
CA VAL A 218 -23.26 3.19 4.00
C VAL A 218 -23.02 4.23 2.94
N ILE A 219 -22.07 5.12 3.17
CA ILE A 219 -21.63 6.18 2.26
C ILE A 219 -20.28 5.77 1.63
N MET A 220 -20.16 5.89 0.33
CA MET A 220 -18.93 5.58 -0.42
C MET A 220 -18.54 6.77 -1.30
N PRO A 221 -17.84 7.78 -0.75
CA PRO A 221 -17.50 9.01 -1.49
C PRO A 221 -16.44 8.79 -2.55
N GLY A 222 -15.79 7.62 -2.56
CA GLY A 222 -14.70 7.33 -3.46
C GLY A 222 -13.34 7.75 -2.90
N TYR A 223 -12.43 8.15 -3.78
CA TYR A 223 -11.12 8.67 -3.39
C TYR A 223 -11.23 10.19 -3.19
N ILE A 224 -10.96 10.64 -1.99
CA ILE A 224 -10.89 12.06 -1.66
C ILE A 224 -9.41 12.42 -1.46
N SER A 225 -8.96 13.51 -2.11
CA SER A 225 -7.59 14.04 -1.99
C SER A 225 -7.65 15.46 -1.46
N GLY A 226 -6.85 15.77 -0.46
CA GLY A 226 -6.78 17.06 0.19
C GLY A 226 -7.65 17.16 1.44
N PRO A 227 -7.64 18.32 2.11
CA PRO A 227 -8.58 18.59 3.17
C PRO A 227 -10.00 18.56 2.60
N ILE A 228 -10.90 17.95 3.34
CA ILE A 228 -12.34 18.02 3.07
C ILE A 228 -12.84 19.24 3.82
#